data_d4fda89630c093372e92b41a8367bb79
#
_entry.id   d4fda89630c093372e92b41a8367bb79
#
_cell.length_a   1.000
_cell.length_b   1.000
_cell.length_c   1.000
_cell.angle_alpha   90.00
_cell.angle_beta   90.00
_cell.angle_gamma   90.00
#
_symmetry.space_group_name_H-M   'P 1'
#
loop_
_entity.id
_entity.type
_entity.pdbx_description
1 polymer ?
#
loop_
_entity_poly.entity_id
_entity_poly.type
_entity_poly.pdbx_seq_one_letter_code
_entity_poly.pdbx_strand_id
1 'polypeptide(L)'
;MIEENMYHERAFAMNMLKDYVSSVSTDNLNAEMLTFVANVDMVAKKNPFVAKIIVQELTDQRSNLKLIASENFCSFAVQSAMGNLLTDKYAEGFPGNRFYAGCGNVDEIESLACKEACNLFGCEHAYVQPHSGADANLVAFWAILRKTVQAPIMEKLGQTNLLALSKEEWDTIRTKMGNQKLLGMDLYSGGHLTHGYRHNVSAQMFDVYNYQVNKETGVLDYDNLREMLLEIRPLIFLIGFSAYPKNIDYSILKKHADEAGAILMVDMAHFAGLVAGGALSGKYNPVGYADVLTTTTHKTLRGPRGGMVLCKKEYAEYVDKGCPHVIGGPLPHVMAAKAIAFQEAGTDAFKVYASKIIENSQQLAASLIERGVHVQTGGTDNHLVLLNVGKLGLTGRQAESALRECSLTLNRNTVPYDENGPWYTSGLRLGTAAATTLGMGKEEMVQIADIIANILFKIQPAADAKTGGKSKAKYTLDESIKADSVQKVRQILGKFVLYPEIDLSFFNKYFA
;
A
#
# COMPACT_ATOMS: atom_id res chain seq x y z
N MET A 1 12.25 -35.44 11.78
CA MET A 1 12.14 -36.73 11.06
C MET A 1 10.86 -37.52 11.40
N ILE A 2 10.54 -37.82 12.67
CA ILE A 2 9.29 -38.56 13.00
C ILE A 2 8.05 -37.69 12.77
N GLU A 3 8.05 -36.42 13.15
CA GLU A 3 6.96 -35.50 12.88
C GLU A 3 6.82 -35.17 11.38
N GLU A 4 7.93 -35.01 10.66
CA GLU A 4 7.94 -34.78 9.21
C GLU A 4 7.35 -35.97 8.43
N ASN A 5 7.68 -37.22 8.80
CA ASN A 5 7.09 -38.41 8.19
C ASN A 5 5.57 -38.53 8.48
N MET A 6 5.14 -38.21 9.69
CA MET A 6 3.70 -38.20 10.01
C MET A 6 2.93 -37.12 9.21
N TYR A 7 3.53 -35.97 8.91
CA TYR A 7 2.91 -34.96 8.05
C TYR A 7 2.82 -35.44 6.59
N HIS A 8 3.83 -36.15 6.07
CA HIS A 8 3.81 -36.70 4.71
C HIS A 8 2.79 -37.82 4.54
N GLU A 9 2.64 -38.73 5.47
CA GLU A 9 1.65 -39.81 5.39
C GLU A 9 0.20 -39.30 5.49
N ARG A 10 -0.06 -38.29 6.33
CA ARG A 10 -1.36 -37.63 6.40
C ARG A 10 -1.72 -36.84 5.13
N ALA A 11 -0.72 -36.26 4.46
CA ALA A 11 -0.92 -35.48 3.22
C ALA A 11 -1.51 -36.33 2.08
N PHE A 12 -1.09 -37.60 1.93
CA PHE A 12 -1.60 -38.49 0.90
C PHE A 12 -3.04 -38.95 1.15
N ALA A 13 -3.52 -38.88 2.39
CA ALA A 13 -4.90 -39.28 2.76
C ALA A 13 -5.90 -38.11 2.67
N MET A 14 -5.43 -36.84 2.55
CA MET A 14 -6.33 -35.71 2.46
C MET A 14 -6.97 -35.61 1.08
N ASN A 15 -8.28 -35.58 1.04
CA ASN A 15 -9.07 -35.43 -0.19
C ASN A 15 -10.20 -34.41 0.04
N MET A 16 -9.79 -33.18 0.44
CA MET A 16 -10.71 -32.11 0.83
C MET A 16 -11.69 -31.77 -0.28
N LEU A 17 -11.23 -31.74 -1.54
CA LEU A 17 -12.09 -31.47 -2.68
C LEU A 17 -13.19 -32.50 -2.83
N LYS A 18 -12.86 -33.80 -2.77
CA LYS A 18 -13.83 -34.87 -2.87
C LYS A 18 -14.82 -34.82 -1.70
N ASP A 19 -14.31 -34.60 -0.49
CA ASP A 19 -15.14 -34.54 0.72
C ASP A 19 -16.13 -33.38 0.65
N TYR A 20 -15.69 -32.19 0.17
CA TYR A 20 -16.56 -31.03 -0.03
C TYR A 20 -17.67 -31.35 -1.06
N VAL A 21 -17.30 -31.79 -2.26
CA VAL A 21 -18.26 -32.09 -3.33
C VAL A 21 -19.24 -33.18 -2.92
N SER A 22 -18.81 -34.17 -2.11
CA SER A 22 -19.68 -35.23 -1.60
C SER A 22 -20.61 -34.79 -0.46
N SER A 23 -20.29 -33.70 0.22
CA SER A 23 -21.07 -33.18 1.36
C SER A 23 -22.13 -32.15 0.97
N VAL A 24 -22.11 -31.65 -0.27
CA VAL A 24 -23.00 -30.58 -0.75
C VAL A 24 -23.73 -31.05 -2.00
N SER A 25 -25.03 -30.74 -2.10
CA SER A 25 -25.76 -30.98 -3.34
C SER A 25 -25.26 -30.10 -4.47
N THR A 26 -25.37 -30.53 -5.71
CA THR A 26 -24.91 -29.80 -6.91
C THR A 26 -25.49 -28.38 -6.98
N ASP A 27 -26.76 -28.23 -6.57
CA ASP A 27 -27.46 -26.92 -6.60
C ASP A 27 -26.97 -25.94 -5.52
N ASN A 28 -26.27 -26.44 -4.51
CA ASN A 28 -25.73 -25.65 -3.40
C ASN A 28 -24.20 -25.48 -3.46
N LEU A 29 -23.55 -25.89 -4.56
CA LEU A 29 -22.13 -25.68 -4.74
C LEU A 29 -21.83 -24.15 -4.86
N ASN A 30 -21.00 -23.66 -3.94
CA ASN A 30 -20.53 -22.29 -3.96
C ASN A 30 -19.16 -22.24 -4.68
N ALA A 31 -19.04 -21.37 -5.69
CA ALA A 31 -17.85 -21.30 -6.53
C ALA A 31 -16.59 -20.82 -5.76
N GLU A 32 -16.75 -19.87 -4.84
CA GLU A 32 -15.67 -19.33 -4.01
C GLU A 32 -15.16 -20.42 -3.05
N MET A 33 -16.06 -21.10 -2.35
CA MET A 33 -15.69 -22.20 -1.46
C MET A 33 -15.05 -23.35 -2.22
N LEU A 34 -15.60 -23.73 -3.37
CA LEU A 34 -15.05 -24.80 -4.22
C LEU A 34 -13.63 -24.46 -4.68
N THR A 35 -13.42 -23.23 -5.15
CA THR A 35 -12.12 -22.75 -5.61
C THR A 35 -11.12 -22.74 -4.46
N PHE A 36 -11.50 -22.26 -3.28
CA PHE A 36 -10.63 -22.21 -2.12
C PHE A 36 -10.26 -23.63 -1.64
N VAL A 37 -11.24 -24.53 -1.53
CA VAL A 37 -11.01 -25.94 -1.15
C VAL A 37 -10.09 -26.63 -2.16
N ALA A 38 -10.34 -26.46 -3.47
CA ALA A 38 -9.51 -27.08 -4.51
C ALA A 38 -8.05 -26.58 -4.44
N ASN A 39 -7.85 -25.28 -4.21
CA ASN A 39 -6.52 -24.70 -4.06
C ASN A 39 -5.81 -25.26 -2.81
N VAL A 40 -6.47 -25.22 -1.65
CA VAL A 40 -5.92 -25.75 -0.38
C VAL A 40 -5.63 -27.25 -0.49
N ASP A 41 -6.49 -28.04 -1.12
CA ASP A 41 -6.30 -29.49 -1.33
C ASP A 41 -5.06 -29.79 -2.19
N MET A 42 -4.88 -29.05 -3.31
CA MET A 42 -3.69 -29.19 -4.16
C MET A 42 -2.40 -28.83 -3.43
N VAL A 43 -2.42 -27.74 -2.67
CA VAL A 43 -1.26 -27.29 -1.87
C VAL A 43 -0.97 -28.31 -0.76
N ALA A 44 -2.00 -28.81 -0.06
CA ALA A 44 -1.85 -29.76 1.03
C ALA A 44 -1.23 -31.09 0.58
N LYS A 45 -1.57 -31.58 -0.62
CA LYS A 45 -0.95 -32.78 -1.22
C LYS A 45 0.55 -32.62 -1.46
N LYS A 46 1.05 -31.41 -1.57
CA LYS A 46 2.49 -31.13 -1.72
C LYS A 46 3.15 -30.69 -0.41
N ASN A 47 2.47 -29.83 0.34
CA ASN A 47 2.97 -29.31 1.61
C ASN A 47 1.79 -28.98 2.54
N PRO A 48 1.39 -29.88 3.46
CA PRO A 48 0.29 -29.67 4.41
C PRO A 48 0.51 -28.45 5.32
N PHE A 49 1.77 -28.14 5.66
CA PHE A 49 2.07 -26.98 6.51
C PHE A 49 1.73 -25.67 5.81
N VAL A 50 2.09 -25.51 4.54
CA VAL A 50 1.73 -24.32 3.76
C VAL A 50 0.22 -24.17 3.66
N ALA A 51 -0.51 -25.28 3.38
CA ALA A 51 -1.96 -25.27 3.33
C ALA A 51 -2.59 -24.87 4.67
N LYS A 52 -2.07 -25.42 5.79
CA LYS A 52 -2.51 -25.06 7.14
C LYS A 52 -2.33 -23.56 7.40
N ILE A 53 -1.19 -22.99 7.05
CA ILE A 53 -0.92 -21.55 7.26
C ILE A 53 -1.84 -20.66 6.41
N ILE A 54 -2.18 -21.07 5.18
CA ILE A 54 -3.15 -20.33 4.34
C ILE A 54 -4.53 -20.28 5.03
N VAL A 55 -5.01 -21.40 5.57
CA VAL A 55 -6.29 -21.46 6.29
C VAL A 55 -6.21 -20.68 7.60
N GLN A 56 -5.07 -20.77 8.32
CA GLN A 56 -4.84 -20.03 9.56
C GLN A 56 -4.83 -18.52 9.31
N GLU A 57 -4.24 -18.05 8.20
CA GLU A 57 -4.25 -16.61 7.86
C GLU A 57 -5.68 -16.08 7.71
N LEU A 58 -6.59 -16.82 7.04
CA LEU A 58 -7.99 -16.40 6.97
C LEU A 58 -8.65 -16.39 8.35
N THR A 59 -8.32 -17.35 9.22
CA THR A 59 -8.80 -17.38 10.61
C THR A 59 -8.33 -16.14 11.37
N ASP A 60 -7.07 -15.78 11.23
CA ASP A 60 -6.48 -14.59 11.88
C ASP A 60 -7.07 -13.29 11.34
N GLN A 61 -7.30 -13.20 10.03
CA GLN A 61 -7.96 -12.04 9.42
C GLN A 61 -9.41 -11.89 9.88
N ARG A 62 -10.13 -12.97 10.16
CA ARG A 62 -11.50 -12.96 10.70
C ARG A 62 -11.58 -12.70 12.20
N SER A 63 -10.51 -12.95 12.95
CA SER A 63 -10.47 -12.78 14.41
C SER A 63 -9.82 -11.47 14.86
N ASN A 64 -9.20 -10.72 13.96
CA ASN A 64 -8.52 -9.47 14.27
C ASN A 64 -9.07 -8.33 13.41
N LEU A 65 -9.46 -7.23 14.04
CA LEU A 65 -9.91 -6.02 13.34
C LEU A 65 -8.73 -5.33 12.66
N LYS A 66 -8.72 -5.31 11.33
CA LYS A 66 -7.63 -4.77 10.51
C LYS A 66 -7.80 -3.26 10.32
N LEU A 67 -6.91 -2.50 10.96
CA LEU A 67 -6.80 -1.04 10.84
C LEU A 67 -5.43 -0.60 10.30
N ILE A 68 -4.65 -1.50 9.71
CA ILE A 68 -3.42 -1.15 8.98
C ILE A 68 -3.81 -0.34 7.74
N ALA A 69 -3.36 0.90 7.65
CA ALA A 69 -3.76 1.83 6.58
C ALA A 69 -3.38 1.39 5.16
N SER A 70 -2.42 0.48 5.03
CA SER A 70 -1.95 -0.08 3.75
C SER A 70 -2.49 -1.47 3.43
N GLU A 71 -3.38 -2.04 4.26
CA GLU A 71 -4.05 -3.32 4.03
C GLU A 71 -5.48 -3.15 3.53
N ASN A 72 -5.90 -4.12 2.71
CA ASN A 72 -7.27 -4.21 2.20
C ASN A 72 -7.54 -5.65 1.73
N PHE A 73 -8.79 -5.94 1.39
CA PHE A 73 -9.25 -7.25 0.93
C PHE A 73 -9.73 -7.13 -0.52
N CYS A 74 -9.05 -7.80 -1.45
CA CYS A 74 -9.48 -7.85 -2.84
C CYS A 74 -10.58 -8.91 -3.06
N SER A 75 -11.25 -8.87 -4.21
CA SER A 75 -12.27 -9.86 -4.56
C SER A 75 -11.66 -11.24 -4.85
N PHE A 76 -12.49 -12.28 -4.79
CA PHE A 76 -12.09 -13.64 -5.23
C PHE A 76 -11.70 -13.67 -6.70
N ALA A 77 -12.31 -12.86 -7.56
CA ALA A 77 -11.95 -12.78 -8.97
C ALA A 77 -10.50 -12.29 -9.14
N VAL A 78 -10.10 -11.26 -8.38
CA VAL A 78 -8.71 -10.76 -8.35
C VAL A 78 -7.75 -11.83 -7.84
N GLN A 79 -8.09 -12.56 -6.76
CA GLN A 79 -7.25 -13.64 -6.22
C GLN A 79 -7.10 -14.80 -7.23
N SER A 80 -8.21 -15.23 -7.83
CA SER A 80 -8.23 -16.32 -8.80
C SER A 80 -7.43 -16.00 -10.06
N ALA A 81 -7.42 -14.74 -10.49
CA ALA A 81 -6.62 -14.30 -11.62
C ALA A 81 -5.10 -14.36 -11.36
N MET A 82 -4.66 -14.42 -10.11
CA MET A 82 -3.24 -14.59 -9.77
C MET A 82 -2.80 -16.07 -9.75
N GLY A 83 -3.71 -17.02 -9.57
CA GLY A 83 -3.39 -18.43 -9.45
C GLY A 83 -3.68 -19.23 -10.72
N ASN A 84 -3.02 -18.93 -11.85
CA ASN A 84 -3.28 -19.58 -13.14
C ASN A 84 -2.02 -19.77 -14.01
N LEU A 85 -2.21 -20.30 -15.24
CA LEU A 85 -1.15 -20.64 -16.19
C LEU A 85 -0.27 -19.46 -16.62
N LEU A 86 -0.72 -18.22 -16.45
CA LEU A 86 0.07 -17.03 -16.78
C LEU A 86 1.33 -16.91 -15.88
N THR A 87 1.38 -17.63 -14.77
CA THR A 87 2.54 -17.71 -13.88
C THR A 87 3.77 -18.32 -14.56
N ASP A 88 3.57 -19.18 -15.58
CA ASP A 88 4.64 -19.88 -16.30
C ASP A 88 5.21 -19.05 -17.46
N LYS A 89 4.57 -17.91 -17.79
CA LYS A 89 4.91 -17.16 -19.00
C LYS A 89 5.93 -16.07 -18.75
N TYR A 90 7.04 -16.13 -19.49
CA TYR A 90 8.07 -15.08 -19.54
C TYR A 90 7.72 -14.04 -20.61
N ALA A 91 7.71 -12.72 -20.27
CA ALA A 91 7.23 -11.66 -21.16
C ALA A 91 7.98 -10.33 -21.02
N GLU A 92 9.33 -10.36 -20.94
CA GLU A 92 10.14 -9.13 -20.93
C GLU A 92 9.88 -8.26 -22.16
N GLY A 93 9.95 -6.96 -21.97
CA GLY A 93 9.53 -5.95 -22.93
C GLY A 93 8.11 -5.45 -22.61
N PHE A 94 7.41 -4.94 -23.60
CA PHE A 94 6.06 -4.39 -23.50
C PHE A 94 5.22 -4.81 -24.72
N PRO A 95 3.89 -4.62 -24.73
CA PRO A 95 3.04 -5.09 -25.84
C PRO A 95 3.56 -4.69 -27.23
N GLY A 96 3.65 -5.67 -28.11
CA GLY A 96 4.21 -5.50 -29.47
C GLY A 96 5.74 -5.43 -29.56
N ASN A 97 6.46 -5.34 -28.44
CA ASN A 97 7.92 -5.24 -28.37
C ASN A 97 8.50 -6.16 -27.29
N ARG A 98 8.25 -7.46 -27.41
CA ARG A 98 8.74 -8.49 -26.49
C ARG A 98 10.09 -9.05 -26.93
N PHE A 99 10.92 -9.41 -25.95
CA PHE A 99 12.17 -10.13 -26.22
C PHE A 99 11.94 -11.63 -26.46
N TYR A 100 10.76 -12.16 -26.11
CA TYR A 100 10.40 -13.58 -26.20
C TYR A 100 9.20 -13.78 -27.12
N ALA A 101 9.21 -14.87 -27.88
CA ALA A 101 8.09 -15.26 -28.73
C ALA A 101 6.88 -15.80 -27.90
N GLY A 102 5.72 -15.82 -28.52
CA GLY A 102 4.51 -16.41 -27.95
C GLY A 102 3.89 -15.57 -26.82
N CYS A 103 4.02 -14.25 -26.85
CA CYS A 103 3.48 -13.35 -25.82
C CYS A 103 2.11 -12.74 -26.19
N GLY A 104 1.45 -13.17 -27.28
CA GLY A 104 0.22 -12.53 -27.75
C GLY A 104 -0.87 -12.41 -26.68
N ASN A 105 -1.16 -13.49 -25.92
CA ASN A 105 -2.14 -13.44 -24.83
C ASN A 105 -1.73 -12.48 -23.69
N VAL A 106 -0.43 -12.38 -23.41
CA VAL A 106 0.08 -11.44 -22.40
C VAL A 106 -0.05 -10.00 -22.90
N ASP A 107 0.19 -9.76 -24.20
CA ASP A 107 0.03 -8.44 -24.82
C ASP A 107 -1.42 -7.95 -24.73
N GLU A 108 -2.39 -8.84 -24.96
CA GLU A 108 -3.82 -8.51 -24.81
C GLU A 108 -4.17 -8.17 -23.37
N ILE A 109 -3.71 -8.97 -22.39
CA ILE A 109 -3.96 -8.75 -20.96
C ILE A 109 -3.32 -7.45 -20.48
N GLU A 110 -2.06 -7.22 -20.81
CA GLU A 110 -1.34 -6.01 -20.42
C GLU A 110 -1.96 -4.77 -21.04
N SER A 111 -2.29 -4.84 -22.35
CA SER A 111 -2.97 -3.75 -23.06
C SER A 111 -4.32 -3.43 -22.44
N LEU A 112 -5.09 -4.46 -22.05
CA LEU A 112 -6.35 -4.28 -21.34
C LEU A 112 -6.12 -3.59 -19.99
N ALA A 113 -5.17 -4.06 -19.20
CA ALA A 113 -4.88 -3.47 -17.88
C ALA A 113 -4.43 -2.00 -18.00
N CYS A 114 -3.58 -1.67 -18.99
CA CYS A 114 -3.18 -0.29 -19.27
C CYS A 114 -4.37 0.59 -19.69
N LYS A 115 -5.23 0.07 -20.57
CA LYS A 115 -6.44 0.77 -21.01
C LYS A 115 -7.40 1.04 -19.84
N GLU A 116 -7.67 0.02 -19.02
CA GLU A 116 -8.55 0.18 -17.86
C GLU A 116 -7.97 1.16 -16.83
N ALA A 117 -6.65 1.16 -16.62
CA ALA A 117 -5.99 2.15 -15.77
C ALA A 117 -6.14 3.57 -16.34
N CYS A 118 -5.92 3.76 -17.65
CA CYS A 118 -6.11 5.06 -18.30
C CYS A 118 -7.55 5.55 -18.18
N ASN A 119 -8.53 4.67 -18.42
CA ASN A 119 -9.94 5.01 -18.29
C ASN A 119 -10.31 5.39 -16.85
N LEU A 120 -9.83 4.59 -15.88
CA LEU A 120 -10.13 4.77 -14.46
C LEU A 120 -9.60 6.09 -13.89
N PHE A 121 -8.39 6.47 -14.27
CA PHE A 121 -7.73 7.66 -13.73
C PHE A 121 -7.83 8.89 -14.65
N GLY A 122 -8.23 8.73 -15.91
CA GLY A 122 -8.25 9.81 -16.88
C GLY A 122 -6.85 10.29 -17.28
N CYS A 123 -5.85 9.40 -17.29
CA CYS A 123 -4.48 9.71 -17.65
C CYS A 123 -4.17 9.35 -19.12
N GLU A 124 -3.09 9.92 -19.66
CA GLU A 124 -2.71 9.73 -21.06
C GLU A 124 -1.98 8.41 -21.32
N HIS A 125 -1.27 7.89 -20.30
CA HIS A 125 -0.51 6.63 -20.40
C HIS A 125 -0.41 5.93 -19.05
N ALA A 126 -0.44 4.60 -19.08
CA ALA A 126 -0.30 3.73 -17.92
C ALA A 126 0.68 2.59 -18.20
N TYR A 127 1.52 2.27 -17.23
CA TYR A 127 2.45 1.16 -17.23
C TYR A 127 2.22 0.29 -16.00
N VAL A 128 1.73 -0.94 -16.20
CA VAL A 128 1.18 -1.80 -15.15
C VAL A 128 2.12 -2.90 -14.66
N GLN A 129 3.33 -3.00 -15.20
CA GLN A 129 4.28 -4.06 -14.90
C GLN A 129 4.92 -4.01 -13.49
N PRO A 130 5.17 -2.85 -12.83
CA PRO A 130 5.87 -2.82 -11.55
C PRO A 130 5.30 -3.79 -10.52
N HIS A 131 6.19 -4.54 -9.84
CA HIS A 131 5.83 -5.57 -8.86
C HIS A 131 5.44 -4.95 -7.50
N SER A 132 5.88 -3.72 -7.26
CA SER A 132 5.60 -2.96 -6.04
C SER A 132 5.52 -1.46 -6.32
N GLY A 133 5.07 -0.66 -5.34
CA GLY A 133 5.16 0.80 -5.40
C GLY A 133 6.60 1.31 -5.44
N ALA A 134 7.53 0.61 -4.78
CA ALA A 134 8.96 0.94 -4.84
C ALA A 134 9.52 0.79 -6.26
N ASP A 135 9.17 -0.29 -6.96
CA ASP A 135 9.56 -0.49 -8.36
C ASP A 135 8.94 0.57 -9.26
N ALA A 136 7.67 0.94 -9.02
CA ALA A 136 7.02 2.02 -9.75
C ALA A 136 7.78 3.35 -9.59
N ASN A 137 8.22 3.67 -8.37
CA ASN A 137 9.04 4.86 -8.11
C ASN A 137 10.40 4.77 -8.82
N LEU A 138 11.08 3.61 -8.80
CA LEU A 138 12.35 3.42 -9.52
C LEU A 138 12.19 3.58 -11.03
N VAL A 139 11.12 3.02 -11.62
CA VAL A 139 10.81 3.19 -13.05
C VAL A 139 10.57 4.67 -13.37
N ALA A 140 9.78 5.37 -12.54
CA ALA A 140 9.50 6.80 -12.70
C ALA A 140 10.79 7.63 -12.61
N PHE A 141 11.63 7.42 -11.60
CA PHE A 141 12.93 8.10 -11.45
C PHE A 141 13.81 7.87 -12.67
N TRP A 142 13.93 6.63 -13.12
CA TRP A 142 14.74 6.27 -14.27
C TRP A 142 14.21 6.90 -15.55
N ALA A 143 12.90 6.87 -15.78
CA ALA A 143 12.26 7.48 -16.95
C ALA A 143 12.48 9.00 -16.99
N ILE A 144 12.33 9.69 -15.85
CA ILE A 144 12.58 11.11 -15.72
C ILE A 144 14.05 11.42 -16.03
N LEU A 145 15.01 10.74 -15.41
CA LEU A 145 16.44 10.93 -15.65
C LEU A 145 16.82 10.72 -17.13
N ARG A 146 16.27 9.67 -17.74
CA ARG A 146 16.54 9.40 -19.15
C ARG A 146 15.99 10.46 -20.08
N LYS A 147 14.75 10.88 -19.86
CA LYS A 147 14.10 11.89 -20.68
C LYS A 147 14.77 13.25 -20.55
N THR A 148 15.03 13.68 -19.32
CA THR A 148 15.41 15.08 -19.05
C THR A 148 16.91 15.33 -18.94
N VAL A 149 17.71 14.29 -18.71
CA VAL A 149 19.16 14.42 -18.58
C VAL A 149 19.88 13.65 -19.69
N GLN A 150 19.62 12.35 -19.84
CA GLN A 150 20.33 11.51 -20.80
C GLN A 150 20.00 11.89 -22.25
N ALA A 151 18.73 11.98 -22.62
CA ALA A 151 18.32 12.19 -24.00
C ALA A 151 18.85 13.55 -24.58
N PRO A 152 18.77 14.69 -23.87
CA PRO A 152 19.35 15.94 -24.36
C PRO A 152 20.87 15.92 -24.51
N ILE A 153 21.59 15.12 -23.72
CA ILE A 153 23.05 14.95 -23.88
C ILE A 153 23.33 14.13 -25.14
N MET A 154 22.59 13.03 -25.33
CA MET A 154 22.71 12.19 -26.54
C MET A 154 22.44 12.98 -27.82
N GLU A 155 21.42 13.83 -27.81
CA GLU A 155 21.08 14.71 -28.94
C GLU A 155 22.23 15.67 -29.26
N LYS A 156 22.82 16.33 -28.23
CA LYS A 156 23.97 17.23 -28.40
C LYS A 156 25.20 16.52 -28.94
N LEU A 157 25.38 15.24 -28.62
CA LEU A 157 26.47 14.40 -29.13
C LEU A 157 26.18 13.85 -30.55
N GLY A 158 24.96 14.06 -31.06
CA GLY A 158 24.54 13.48 -32.35
C GLY A 158 24.43 11.95 -32.31
N GLN A 159 24.25 11.38 -31.09
CA GLN A 159 24.22 9.93 -30.87
C GLN A 159 22.81 9.45 -30.55
N THR A 160 22.44 8.31 -31.09
CA THR A 160 21.17 7.60 -30.81
C THR A 160 21.37 6.28 -30.07
N ASN A 161 22.60 5.77 -30.03
CA ASN A 161 22.94 4.50 -29.43
C ASN A 161 23.96 4.70 -28.29
N LEU A 162 23.58 4.33 -27.06
CA LEU A 162 24.46 4.40 -25.88
C LEU A 162 25.74 3.54 -26.02
N LEU A 163 25.65 2.44 -26.76
CA LEU A 163 26.79 1.53 -26.96
C LEU A 163 27.86 2.12 -27.93
N ALA A 164 27.54 3.17 -28.67
CA ALA A 164 28.45 3.86 -29.55
C ALA A 164 29.24 4.98 -28.85
N LEU A 165 28.92 5.30 -27.60
CA LEU A 165 29.59 6.34 -26.82
C LEU A 165 31.01 5.94 -26.43
N SER A 166 31.92 6.90 -26.46
CA SER A 166 33.22 6.77 -25.81
C SER A 166 33.06 6.65 -24.30
N LYS A 167 34.15 6.22 -23.62
CA LYS A 167 34.12 6.11 -22.15
C LYS A 167 33.90 7.48 -21.49
N GLU A 168 34.52 8.53 -22.00
CA GLU A 168 34.43 9.91 -21.50
C GLU A 168 33.01 10.46 -21.64
N GLU A 169 32.36 10.22 -22.78
CA GLU A 169 30.98 10.61 -23.02
C GLU A 169 30.02 9.87 -22.08
N TRP A 170 30.23 8.56 -21.90
CA TRP A 170 29.44 7.76 -20.99
C TRP A 170 29.63 8.20 -19.51
N ASP A 171 30.86 8.45 -19.08
CA ASP A 171 31.15 8.92 -17.71
C ASP A 171 30.54 10.33 -17.48
N THR A 172 30.51 11.17 -18.51
CA THR A 172 29.82 12.47 -18.45
C THR A 172 28.32 12.30 -18.22
N ILE A 173 27.66 11.41 -18.96
CA ILE A 173 26.23 11.12 -18.78
C ILE A 173 25.97 10.59 -17.37
N ARG A 174 26.74 9.59 -16.90
CA ARG A 174 26.59 9.02 -15.55
C ARG A 174 26.74 10.06 -14.46
N THR A 175 27.75 10.91 -14.57
CA THR A 175 27.98 11.99 -13.60
C THR A 175 26.81 12.98 -13.56
N LYS A 176 26.29 13.35 -14.74
CA LYS A 176 25.14 14.25 -14.82
C LYS A 176 23.87 13.62 -14.27
N MET A 177 23.60 12.35 -14.54
CA MET A 177 22.43 11.63 -14.01
C MET A 177 22.50 11.47 -12.49
N GLY A 178 23.66 11.12 -11.94
CA GLY A 178 23.85 10.91 -10.50
C GLY A 178 23.88 12.20 -9.65
N ASN A 179 24.01 13.37 -10.28
CA ASN A 179 24.05 14.66 -9.58
C ASN A 179 22.73 15.44 -9.65
N GLN A 180 21.63 14.76 -9.93
CA GLN A 180 20.32 15.40 -9.93
C GLN A 180 19.73 15.48 -8.53
N LYS A 181 18.98 16.55 -8.25
CA LYS A 181 18.37 16.80 -6.94
C LYS A 181 16.94 16.27 -6.92
N LEU A 182 16.56 15.67 -5.79
CA LEU A 182 15.20 15.25 -5.47
C LEU A 182 14.74 15.94 -4.19
N LEU A 183 13.59 16.60 -4.22
CA LEU A 183 12.93 17.14 -3.05
C LEU A 183 11.71 16.29 -2.71
N GLY A 184 11.73 15.59 -1.56
CA GLY A 184 10.66 14.67 -1.12
C GLY A 184 10.22 14.92 0.32
N MET A 185 9.06 14.37 0.73
CA MET A 185 8.58 14.48 2.11
C MET A 185 9.46 13.67 3.05
N ASP A 186 9.86 14.28 4.17
CA ASP A 186 10.59 13.62 5.25
C ASP A 186 9.80 12.45 5.85
N LEU A 187 10.49 11.39 6.24
CA LEU A 187 9.89 10.20 6.82
C LEU A 187 9.09 10.50 8.11
N TYR A 188 9.59 11.39 8.97
CA TYR A 188 8.92 11.78 10.21
C TYR A 188 7.68 12.63 9.97
N SER A 189 7.61 13.33 8.83
CA SER A 189 6.43 14.09 8.40
C SER A 189 5.38 13.23 7.68
N GLY A 190 5.65 11.93 7.49
CA GLY A 190 4.75 10.97 6.88
C GLY A 190 5.14 10.55 5.46
N GLY A 191 6.32 10.91 4.96
CA GLY A 191 6.86 10.44 3.69
C GLY A 191 7.10 8.93 3.64
N HIS A 192 7.30 8.41 2.44
CA HIS A 192 7.68 7.01 2.23
C HIS A 192 9.21 6.86 2.15
N LEU A 193 9.75 5.67 2.44
CA LEU A 193 11.19 5.39 2.36
C LEU A 193 11.78 5.76 0.99
N THR A 194 11.03 5.52 -0.10
CA THR A 194 11.46 5.83 -1.48
C THR A 194 11.47 7.32 -1.81
N HIS A 195 11.05 8.19 -0.88
CA HIS A 195 11.07 9.65 -1.06
C HIS A 195 12.39 10.29 -0.63
N GLY A 196 13.48 9.52 -0.62
CA GLY A 196 14.81 10.02 -0.32
C GLY A 196 15.31 9.68 1.09
N TYR A 197 14.75 8.66 1.76
CA TYR A 197 15.32 8.19 3.02
C TYR A 197 16.73 7.64 2.81
N ARG A 198 17.69 8.06 3.64
CA ARG A 198 19.14 7.80 3.44
C ARG A 198 19.53 6.35 3.19
N HIS A 199 18.81 5.39 3.76
CA HIS A 199 19.06 3.96 3.55
C HIS A 199 18.36 3.40 2.30
N ASN A 200 17.51 4.18 1.63
CA ASN A 200 16.82 3.75 0.43
C ASN A 200 17.65 4.05 -0.82
N VAL A 201 17.45 3.24 -1.87
CA VAL A 201 18.13 3.41 -3.16
C VAL A 201 17.90 4.79 -3.78
N SER A 202 16.77 5.44 -3.53
CA SER A 202 16.49 6.80 -4.00
C SER A 202 17.54 7.81 -3.52
N ALA A 203 18.00 7.69 -2.27
CA ALA A 203 19.06 8.55 -1.72
C ALA A 203 20.47 8.16 -2.23
N GLN A 204 20.61 7.06 -2.95
CA GLN A 204 21.84 6.70 -3.65
C GLN A 204 21.82 7.16 -5.12
N MET A 205 20.61 7.38 -5.68
CA MET A 205 20.42 7.84 -7.05
C MET A 205 20.45 9.37 -7.17
N PHE A 206 20.08 10.11 -6.12
CA PHE A 206 19.87 11.54 -6.12
C PHE A 206 20.60 12.24 -4.98
N ASP A 207 20.92 13.51 -5.18
CA ASP A 207 21.19 14.46 -4.11
C ASP A 207 19.84 14.87 -3.48
N VAL A 208 19.55 14.34 -2.28
CA VAL A 208 18.22 14.40 -1.68
C VAL A 208 18.07 15.54 -0.70
N TYR A 209 16.97 16.26 -0.86
CA TYR A 209 16.45 17.25 0.08
C TYR A 209 15.07 16.81 0.58
N ASN A 210 14.77 17.09 1.85
CA ASN A 210 13.50 16.72 2.43
C ASN A 210 12.76 17.95 2.97
N TYR A 211 11.46 18.03 2.64
CA TYR A 211 10.56 18.99 3.27
C TYR A 211 9.79 18.35 4.42
N GLN A 212 9.42 19.20 5.38
CA GLN A 212 8.67 18.79 6.57
C GLN A 212 7.33 19.52 6.63
N VAL A 213 6.41 18.99 7.42
CA VAL A 213 5.18 19.73 7.77
C VAL A 213 5.51 20.84 8.76
N ASN A 214 4.68 21.88 8.79
CA ASN A 214 4.81 22.94 9.78
C ASN A 214 4.71 22.38 11.20
N LYS A 215 5.61 22.78 12.08
CA LYS A 215 5.75 22.21 13.43
C LYS A 215 4.54 22.47 14.31
N GLU A 216 3.90 23.62 14.17
CA GLU A 216 2.78 24.05 14.99
C GLU A 216 1.47 23.43 14.54
N THR A 217 1.24 23.42 13.22
CA THR A 217 -0.04 22.99 12.63
C THR A 217 -0.06 21.53 12.22
N GLY A 218 1.11 20.92 11.98
CA GLY A 218 1.25 19.55 11.47
C GLY A 218 0.85 19.37 10.01
N VAL A 219 0.63 20.47 9.26
CA VAL A 219 0.25 20.44 7.84
C VAL A 219 1.34 21.02 6.95
N LEU A 220 1.23 20.78 5.62
CA LEU A 220 2.14 21.34 4.64
C LEU A 220 2.05 22.87 4.62
N ASP A 221 3.22 23.52 4.60
CA ASP A 221 3.36 24.95 4.39
C ASP A 221 3.73 25.19 2.93
N TYR A 222 2.77 25.64 2.14
CA TYR A 222 2.94 25.83 0.70
C TYR A 222 3.90 26.95 0.34
N ASP A 223 3.96 28.02 1.15
CA ASP A 223 4.88 29.14 0.92
C ASP A 223 6.32 28.71 1.19
N ASN A 224 6.56 28.02 2.30
CA ASN A 224 7.88 27.43 2.59
C ASN A 224 8.31 26.41 1.51
N LEU A 225 7.38 25.58 1.01
CA LEU A 225 7.69 24.66 -0.08
C LEU A 225 8.10 25.39 -1.37
N ARG A 226 7.46 26.53 -1.67
CA ARG A 226 7.84 27.37 -2.81
C ARG A 226 9.25 27.94 -2.66
N GLU A 227 9.57 28.47 -1.49
CA GLU A 227 10.90 29.00 -1.18
C GLU A 227 11.97 27.91 -1.33
N MET A 228 11.76 26.73 -0.74
CA MET A 228 12.66 25.58 -0.89
C MET A 228 12.86 25.18 -2.35
N LEU A 229 11.78 25.12 -3.15
CA LEU A 229 11.86 24.77 -4.57
C LEU A 229 12.70 25.77 -5.36
N LEU A 230 12.54 27.07 -5.10
CA LEU A 230 13.28 28.12 -5.80
C LEU A 230 14.76 28.14 -5.41
N GLU A 231 15.09 27.83 -4.16
CA GLU A 231 16.47 27.75 -3.66
C GLU A 231 17.17 26.49 -4.16
N ILE A 232 16.54 25.30 -3.98
CA ILE A 232 17.15 24.00 -4.27
C ILE A 232 17.20 23.74 -5.77
N ARG A 233 16.18 24.13 -6.51
CA ARG A 233 16.00 23.83 -7.94
C ARG A 233 16.11 22.32 -8.21
N PRO A 234 15.27 21.47 -7.61
CA PRO A 234 15.33 20.02 -7.81
C PRO A 234 14.89 19.64 -9.22
N LEU A 235 15.42 18.54 -9.75
CA LEU A 235 14.88 17.92 -10.96
C LEU A 235 13.49 17.35 -10.70
N ILE A 236 13.32 16.68 -9.55
CA ILE A 236 12.08 16.03 -9.16
C ILE A 236 11.57 16.65 -7.86
N PHE A 237 10.34 17.16 -7.92
CA PHE A 237 9.55 17.50 -6.75
C PHE A 237 8.58 16.36 -6.50
N LEU A 238 8.87 15.53 -5.49
CA LEU A 238 8.11 14.31 -5.16
C LEU A 238 7.13 14.58 -4.03
N ILE A 239 5.84 14.46 -4.35
CA ILE A 239 4.73 14.59 -3.41
C ILE A 239 4.10 13.21 -3.20
N GLY A 240 3.80 12.90 -1.96
CA GLY A 240 3.15 11.66 -1.58
C GLY A 240 3.38 11.37 -0.11
N PHE A 241 2.58 10.45 0.45
CA PHE A 241 2.64 10.18 1.87
C PHE A 241 2.24 8.75 2.22
N SER A 242 2.74 8.31 3.37
CA SER A 242 2.32 7.07 4.04
C SER A 242 1.56 7.34 5.34
N ALA A 243 1.71 8.54 5.93
CA ALA A 243 1.13 8.89 7.23
C ALA A 243 0.74 10.38 7.35
N TYR A 244 0.35 11.02 6.27
CA TYR A 244 -0.13 12.41 6.27
C TYR A 244 -1.66 12.44 6.13
N PRO A 245 -2.42 12.91 7.16
CA PRO A 245 -3.87 12.75 7.20
C PRO A 245 -4.67 13.89 6.56
N LYS A 246 -4.02 14.84 5.88
CA LYS A 246 -4.68 16.00 5.25
C LYS A 246 -4.65 15.92 3.73
N ASN A 247 -5.61 16.61 3.09
CA ASN A 247 -5.63 16.77 1.65
C ASN A 247 -4.51 17.70 1.17
N ILE A 248 -4.01 17.45 -0.03
CA ILE A 248 -2.97 18.23 -0.69
C ILE A 248 -3.57 18.95 -1.90
N ASP A 249 -3.31 20.25 -2.01
CA ASP A 249 -3.72 21.07 -3.18
C ASP A 249 -2.65 20.96 -4.27
N TYR A 250 -2.87 20.06 -5.23
CA TYR A 250 -1.92 19.82 -6.33
C TYR A 250 -1.89 20.98 -7.32
N SER A 251 -2.92 21.83 -7.37
CA SER A 251 -2.93 22.99 -8.25
C SER A 251 -1.91 24.06 -7.84
N ILE A 252 -1.68 24.21 -6.53
CA ILE A 252 -0.67 25.09 -5.98
C ILE A 252 0.73 24.49 -6.22
N LEU A 253 0.89 23.20 -5.91
CA LEU A 253 2.19 22.52 -6.03
C LEU A 253 2.68 22.45 -7.49
N LYS A 254 1.76 22.29 -8.46
CA LYS A 254 2.13 22.35 -9.89
C LYS A 254 2.66 23.71 -10.28
N LYS A 255 2.02 24.81 -9.83
CA LYS A 255 2.51 26.16 -10.07
C LYS A 255 3.92 26.38 -9.50
N HIS A 256 4.16 25.91 -8.27
CA HIS A 256 5.47 26.02 -7.63
C HIS A 256 6.54 25.19 -8.35
N ALA A 257 6.18 23.95 -8.78
CA ALA A 257 7.06 23.10 -9.56
C ALA A 257 7.46 23.76 -10.90
N ASP A 258 6.48 24.32 -11.62
CA ASP A 258 6.71 25.00 -12.89
C ASP A 258 7.61 26.24 -12.73
N GLU A 259 7.39 27.05 -11.68
CA GLU A 259 8.23 28.22 -11.37
C GLU A 259 9.68 27.83 -11.06
N ALA A 260 9.88 26.68 -10.41
CA ALA A 260 11.21 26.15 -10.11
C ALA A 260 11.84 25.39 -11.29
N GLY A 261 11.07 25.04 -12.32
CA GLY A 261 11.50 24.17 -13.42
C GLY A 261 11.63 22.68 -13.00
N ALA A 262 10.92 22.28 -11.95
CA ALA A 262 10.93 20.93 -11.43
C ALA A 262 9.81 20.07 -12.05
N ILE A 263 10.06 18.77 -12.21
CA ILE A 263 9.05 17.81 -12.60
C ILE A 263 8.24 17.43 -11.36
N LEU A 264 6.92 17.63 -11.44
CA LEU A 264 6.01 17.23 -10.36
C LEU A 264 5.72 15.73 -10.49
N MET A 265 6.30 14.94 -9.60
CA MET A 265 6.01 13.52 -9.44
C MET A 265 5.12 13.31 -8.22
N VAL A 266 4.05 12.51 -8.36
CA VAL A 266 3.16 12.20 -7.24
C VAL A 266 3.07 10.71 -7.00
N ASP A 267 3.44 10.28 -5.78
CA ASP A 267 3.20 8.93 -5.27
C ASP A 267 1.85 8.91 -4.55
N MET A 268 0.82 8.40 -5.23
CA MET A 268 -0.54 8.30 -4.70
C MET A 268 -0.86 6.90 -4.14
N ALA A 269 0.14 6.10 -3.80
CA ALA A 269 -0.02 4.70 -3.38
C ALA A 269 -1.05 4.53 -2.25
N HIS A 270 -1.11 5.43 -1.29
CA HIS A 270 -2.05 5.33 -0.19
C HIS A 270 -3.49 5.72 -0.56
N PHE A 271 -3.68 6.66 -1.47
CA PHE A 271 -4.98 7.25 -1.75
C PHE A 271 -5.49 7.04 -3.19
N ALA A 272 -4.83 6.20 -3.98
CA ALA A 272 -5.22 5.93 -5.37
C ALA A 272 -6.68 5.47 -5.51
N GLY A 273 -7.18 4.66 -4.58
CA GLY A 273 -8.59 4.24 -4.58
C GLY A 273 -9.56 5.39 -4.31
N LEU A 274 -9.15 6.40 -3.52
CA LEU A 274 -9.96 7.60 -3.29
C LEU A 274 -10.01 8.50 -4.54
N VAL A 275 -8.92 8.55 -5.29
CA VAL A 275 -8.85 9.24 -6.59
C VAL A 275 -9.71 8.49 -7.62
N ALA A 276 -9.53 7.18 -7.77
CA ALA A 276 -10.26 6.33 -8.70
C ALA A 276 -11.78 6.38 -8.46
N GLY A 277 -12.20 6.34 -7.18
CA GLY A 277 -13.61 6.44 -6.80
C GLY A 277 -14.16 7.87 -6.77
N GLY A 278 -13.37 8.89 -7.15
CA GLY A 278 -13.81 10.29 -7.22
C GLY A 278 -13.99 10.98 -5.86
N ALA A 279 -13.65 10.33 -4.75
CA ALA A 279 -13.71 10.92 -3.40
C ALA A 279 -12.68 12.04 -3.20
N LEU A 280 -11.55 11.97 -3.92
CA LEU A 280 -10.59 13.06 -4.08
C LEU A 280 -10.70 13.56 -5.53
N SER A 281 -11.19 14.77 -5.71
CA SER A 281 -11.48 15.37 -7.01
C SER A 281 -10.98 16.82 -7.10
N GLY A 282 -11.04 17.42 -8.29
CA GLY A 282 -10.60 18.79 -8.54
C GLY A 282 -9.15 18.99 -8.14
N LYS A 283 -8.86 19.99 -7.33
CA LYS A 283 -7.49 20.32 -6.88
C LYS A 283 -6.83 19.26 -5.99
N TYR A 284 -7.60 18.30 -5.45
CA TYR A 284 -7.14 17.19 -4.63
C TYR A 284 -6.90 15.90 -5.44
N ASN A 285 -7.20 15.92 -6.74
CA ASN A 285 -6.85 14.83 -7.66
C ASN A 285 -5.51 15.17 -8.36
N PRO A 286 -4.42 14.41 -8.14
CA PRO A 286 -3.13 14.73 -8.72
C PRO A 286 -3.03 14.51 -10.23
N VAL A 287 -3.92 13.69 -10.82
CA VAL A 287 -3.79 13.22 -12.22
C VAL A 287 -3.80 14.38 -13.22
N GLY A 288 -4.56 15.43 -12.96
CA GLY A 288 -4.61 16.62 -13.84
C GLY A 288 -3.41 17.56 -13.71
N TYR A 289 -2.52 17.33 -12.72
CA TYR A 289 -1.43 18.26 -12.38
C TYR A 289 -0.03 17.62 -12.51
N ALA A 290 0.13 16.39 -12.06
CA ALA A 290 1.42 15.71 -12.05
C ALA A 290 1.91 15.37 -13.47
N ASP A 291 3.22 15.38 -13.66
CA ASP A 291 3.86 14.95 -14.89
C ASP A 291 4.01 13.43 -14.92
N VAL A 292 4.35 12.84 -13.76
CA VAL A 292 4.45 11.40 -13.54
C VAL A 292 3.80 11.05 -12.21
N LEU A 293 2.98 9.99 -12.20
CA LEU A 293 2.36 9.47 -10.98
C LEU A 293 2.75 8.01 -10.78
N THR A 294 2.90 7.63 -9.52
CA THR A 294 3.12 6.25 -9.14
C THR A 294 2.09 5.81 -8.12
N THR A 295 1.80 4.52 -8.07
CA THR A 295 0.92 3.96 -7.06
C THR A 295 1.15 2.48 -6.82
N THR A 296 0.65 1.99 -5.70
CA THR A 296 0.36 0.57 -5.47
C THR A 296 -1.07 0.25 -5.88
N THR A 297 -1.33 -1.02 -6.16
CA THR A 297 -2.66 -1.48 -6.58
C THR A 297 -3.48 -2.11 -5.44
N HIS A 298 -2.88 -2.37 -4.27
CA HIS A 298 -3.45 -3.22 -3.20
C HIS A 298 -3.90 -2.48 -1.93
N LYS A 299 -3.82 -1.14 -1.87
CA LYS A 299 -4.24 -0.35 -0.69
C LYS A 299 -5.70 0.09 -0.84
N THR A 300 -5.97 1.39 -0.85
CA THR A 300 -7.35 1.88 -1.08
C THR A 300 -7.93 1.46 -2.43
N LEU A 301 -7.09 1.17 -3.42
CA LEU A 301 -7.52 0.69 -4.74
C LEU A 301 -8.04 -0.77 -4.73
N ARG A 302 -7.77 -1.54 -3.67
CA ARG A 302 -8.33 -2.88 -3.41
C ARG A 302 -8.01 -3.93 -4.47
N GLY A 303 -6.90 -3.79 -5.20
CA GLY A 303 -6.43 -4.75 -6.20
C GLY A 303 -5.38 -5.73 -5.67
N PRO A 304 -4.71 -6.48 -6.57
CA PRO A 304 -3.62 -7.38 -6.21
C PRO A 304 -2.40 -6.59 -5.75
N ARG A 305 -1.49 -7.25 -5.03
CA ARG A 305 -0.20 -6.63 -4.68
C ARG A 305 0.60 -6.35 -5.94
N GLY A 306 1.00 -5.09 -6.10
CA GLY A 306 1.74 -4.61 -7.26
C GLY A 306 1.84 -3.08 -7.23
N GLY A 307 2.45 -2.53 -8.28
CA GLY A 307 2.54 -1.10 -8.54
C GLY A 307 2.17 -0.76 -9.98
N MET A 308 2.08 0.51 -10.29
CA MET A 308 1.98 1.03 -11.66
C MET A 308 2.48 2.46 -11.73
N VAL A 309 2.81 2.90 -12.94
CA VAL A 309 3.14 4.29 -13.26
C VAL A 309 2.08 4.82 -14.23
N LEU A 310 1.61 6.04 -13.95
CA LEU A 310 0.77 6.82 -14.86
C LEU A 310 1.57 8.06 -15.27
N CYS A 311 1.47 8.52 -16.50
CA CYS A 311 2.24 9.69 -16.90
C CYS A 311 1.61 10.43 -18.09
N LYS A 312 2.11 11.64 -18.32
CA LYS A 312 1.86 12.36 -19.55
C LYS A 312 2.49 11.60 -20.74
N LYS A 313 1.90 11.73 -21.90
CA LYS A 313 2.33 11.03 -23.13
C LYS A 313 3.82 11.19 -23.44
N GLU A 314 4.38 12.33 -23.14
CA GLU A 314 5.80 12.63 -23.38
C GLU A 314 6.80 11.79 -22.55
N TYR A 315 6.33 11.11 -21.49
CA TYR A 315 7.13 10.19 -20.66
C TYR A 315 6.90 8.71 -21.04
N ALA A 316 5.86 8.41 -21.83
CA ALA A 316 5.40 7.04 -22.10
C ALA A 316 6.53 6.13 -22.60
N GLU A 317 7.27 6.54 -23.64
CA GLU A 317 8.37 5.76 -24.20
C GLU A 317 9.46 5.40 -23.17
N TYR A 318 9.74 6.33 -22.25
CA TYR A 318 10.76 6.13 -21.21
C TYR A 318 10.26 5.25 -20.08
N VAL A 319 8.98 5.34 -19.74
CA VAL A 319 8.33 4.52 -18.73
C VAL A 319 8.18 3.08 -19.20
N ASP A 320 7.75 2.83 -20.45
CA ASP A 320 7.60 1.49 -21.03
C ASP A 320 8.93 0.72 -21.07
N LYS A 321 10.04 1.42 -21.24
CA LYS A 321 11.39 0.84 -21.13
C LYS A 321 11.82 0.52 -19.69
N GLY A 322 10.94 0.70 -18.70
CA GLY A 322 11.14 0.21 -17.35
C GLY A 322 11.45 -1.29 -17.31
N CYS A 323 10.84 -2.08 -18.20
CA CYS A 323 11.24 -3.45 -18.50
C CYS A 323 11.94 -3.50 -19.86
N PRO A 324 13.19 -3.95 -19.96
CA PRO A 324 14.00 -4.62 -18.95
C PRO A 324 15.00 -3.72 -18.19
N HIS A 325 14.93 -2.38 -18.33
CA HIS A 325 16.02 -1.52 -17.85
C HIS A 325 16.05 -1.31 -16.34
N VAL A 326 14.92 -1.49 -15.65
CA VAL A 326 14.78 -1.27 -14.20
C VAL A 326 14.25 -2.50 -13.49
N ILE A 327 13.19 -3.09 -14.06
CA ILE A 327 12.61 -4.34 -13.56
C ILE A 327 12.88 -5.47 -14.56
N GLY A 328 12.91 -6.71 -14.05
CA GLY A 328 13.00 -7.93 -14.87
C GLY A 328 11.65 -8.31 -15.47
N GLY A 329 11.46 -9.61 -15.74
CA GLY A 329 10.23 -10.11 -16.34
C GLY A 329 8.97 -9.70 -15.54
N PRO A 330 7.96 -9.16 -16.21
CA PRO A 330 6.70 -8.82 -15.57
C PRO A 330 5.97 -10.09 -15.10
N LEU A 331 4.94 -9.89 -14.26
CA LEU A 331 4.12 -10.96 -13.71
C LEU A 331 2.76 -10.98 -14.43
N PRO A 332 2.58 -11.76 -15.52
CA PRO A 332 1.37 -11.73 -16.33
C PRO A 332 0.09 -12.04 -15.57
N HIS A 333 0.15 -12.97 -14.62
CA HIS A 333 -0.94 -13.31 -13.71
C HIS A 333 -1.36 -12.13 -12.81
N VAL A 334 -0.42 -11.32 -12.36
CA VAL A 334 -0.72 -10.11 -11.57
C VAL A 334 -1.29 -9.01 -12.46
N MET A 335 -0.83 -8.88 -13.71
CA MET A 335 -1.41 -7.91 -14.67
C MET A 335 -2.86 -8.26 -15.01
N ALA A 336 -3.20 -9.56 -15.16
CA ALA A 336 -4.58 -10.02 -15.30
C ALA A 336 -5.44 -9.62 -14.11
N ALA A 337 -4.94 -9.83 -12.89
CA ALA A 337 -5.62 -9.43 -11.66
C ALA A 337 -5.78 -7.91 -11.55
N LYS A 338 -4.80 -7.12 -12.01
CA LYS A 338 -4.90 -5.65 -12.10
C LYS A 338 -6.02 -5.21 -13.04
N ALA A 339 -6.14 -5.84 -14.23
CA ALA A 339 -7.20 -5.52 -15.18
C ALA A 339 -8.59 -5.67 -14.54
N ILE A 340 -8.82 -6.79 -13.83
CA ILE A 340 -10.08 -7.04 -13.10
C ILE A 340 -10.30 -5.98 -12.01
N ALA A 341 -9.28 -5.71 -11.21
CA ALA A 341 -9.37 -4.74 -10.13
C ALA A 341 -9.69 -3.32 -10.63
N PHE A 342 -9.15 -2.91 -11.77
CA PHE A 342 -9.44 -1.59 -12.37
C PHE A 342 -10.88 -1.52 -12.89
N GLN A 343 -11.41 -2.59 -13.47
CA GLN A 343 -12.82 -2.68 -13.86
C GLN A 343 -13.74 -2.61 -12.63
N GLU A 344 -13.43 -3.34 -11.55
CA GLU A 344 -14.16 -3.22 -10.28
C GLU A 344 -14.12 -1.79 -9.72
N ALA A 345 -12.96 -1.13 -9.78
CA ALA A 345 -12.79 0.24 -9.31
C ALA A 345 -13.53 1.29 -10.17
N GLY A 346 -13.86 0.96 -11.41
CA GLY A 346 -14.68 1.80 -12.30
C GLY A 346 -16.17 1.78 -12.01
N THR A 347 -16.65 0.95 -11.08
CA THR A 347 -18.09 0.79 -10.78
C THR A 347 -18.63 1.86 -9.82
N ASP A 348 -19.95 2.11 -9.85
CA ASP A 348 -20.60 3.01 -8.90
C ASP A 348 -20.51 2.51 -7.45
N ALA A 349 -20.50 1.20 -7.26
CA ALA A 349 -20.28 0.59 -5.94
C ALA A 349 -18.91 0.99 -5.36
N PHE A 350 -17.87 1.08 -6.19
CA PHE A 350 -16.56 1.51 -5.75
C PHE A 350 -16.50 3.01 -5.42
N LYS A 351 -17.25 3.86 -6.13
CA LYS A 351 -17.39 5.29 -5.78
C LYS A 351 -18.01 5.47 -4.40
N VAL A 352 -19.04 4.70 -4.10
CA VAL A 352 -19.67 4.68 -2.77
C VAL A 352 -18.66 4.20 -1.70
N TYR A 353 -17.92 3.13 -1.99
CA TYR A 353 -16.87 2.63 -1.11
C TYR A 353 -15.80 3.69 -0.82
N ALA A 354 -15.29 4.38 -1.85
CA ALA A 354 -14.28 5.42 -1.69
C ALA A 354 -14.74 6.58 -0.80
N SER A 355 -15.97 7.03 -0.98
CA SER A 355 -16.59 8.08 -0.14
C SER A 355 -16.75 7.60 1.31
N LYS A 356 -17.24 6.39 1.52
CA LYS A 356 -17.40 5.78 2.86
C LYS A 356 -16.08 5.63 3.61
N ILE A 357 -14.96 5.39 2.93
CA ILE A 357 -13.64 5.34 3.58
C ILE A 357 -13.35 6.66 4.29
N ILE A 358 -13.56 7.80 3.61
CA ILE A 358 -13.32 9.13 4.20
C ILE A 358 -14.31 9.40 5.34
N GLU A 359 -15.59 9.10 5.14
CA GLU A 359 -16.61 9.27 6.19
C GLU A 359 -16.28 8.46 7.44
N ASN A 360 -15.85 7.21 7.28
CA ASN A 360 -15.47 6.32 8.36
C ASN A 360 -14.21 6.82 9.09
N SER A 361 -13.21 7.30 8.37
CA SER A 361 -11.99 7.83 8.98
C SER A 361 -12.25 9.11 9.76
N GLN A 362 -13.09 10.00 9.23
CA GLN A 362 -13.53 11.22 9.91
C GLN A 362 -14.33 10.90 11.19
N GLN A 363 -15.26 9.94 11.11
CA GLN A 363 -16.02 9.50 12.29
C GLN A 363 -15.11 8.87 13.34
N LEU A 364 -14.17 8.00 12.94
CA LEU A 364 -13.21 7.40 13.86
C LEU A 364 -12.36 8.47 14.55
N ALA A 365 -11.84 9.43 13.79
CA ALA A 365 -11.03 10.53 14.33
C ALA A 365 -11.83 11.40 15.31
N ALA A 366 -13.04 11.83 14.95
CA ALA A 366 -13.92 12.61 15.79
C ALA A 366 -14.24 11.88 17.11
N SER A 367 -14.64 10.60 17.00
CA SER A 367 -14.96 9.78 18.17
C SER A 367 -13.77 9.55 19.11
N LEU A 368 -12.55 9.44 18.58
CA LEU A 368 -11.32 9.36 19.39
C LEU A 368 -11.02 10.68 20.09
N ILE A 369 -11.22 11.83 19.42
CA ILE A 369 -11.06 13.16 20.02
C ILE A 369 -12.05 13.38 21.16
N GLU A 370 -13.33 13.04 20.97
CA GLU A 370 -14.38 13.13 22.00
C GLU A 370 -14.02 12.33 23.26
N ARG A 371 -13.26 11.24 23.09
CA ARG A 371 -12.76 10.38 24.19
C ARG A 371 -11.43 10.86 24.78
N GLY A 372 -10.91 12.00 24.34
CA GLY A 372 -9.66 12.58 24.83
C GLY A 372 -8.38 11.99 24.24
N VAL A 373 -8.47 11.18 23.20
CA VAL A 373 -7.29 10.70 22.47
C VAL A 373 -6.80 11.79 21.51
N HIS A 374 -5.51 12.10 21.57
CA HIS A 374 -4.93 13.12 20.70
C HIS A 374 -4.77 12.62 19.27
N VAL A 375 -5.61 13.14 18.36
CA VAL A 375 -5.51 12.93 16.91
C VAL A 375 -4.67 14.04 16.32
N GLN A 376 -3.60 13.67 15.61
CA GLN A 376 -2.71 14.61 14.94
C GLN A 376 -3.49 15.44 13.90
N THR A 377 -3.17 16.73 13.76
CA THR A 377 -3.86 17.70 12.89
C THR A 377 -5.36 17.93 13.21
N GLY A 378 -5.84 17.49 14.37
CA GLY A 378 -7.24 17.67 14.80
C GLY A 378 -8.27 16.89 13.98
N GLY A 379 -7.84 15.87 13.22
CA GLY A 379 -8.72 15.04 12.38
C GLY A 379 -8.08 14.61 11.09
N THR A 380 -8.89 14.13 10.13
CA THR A 380 -8.42 13.61 8.84
C THR A 380 -9.31 14.05 7.69
N ASP A 381 -8.71 14.15 6.49
CA ASP A 381 -9.39 14.44 5.22
C ASP A 381 -9.34 13.24 4.26
N ASN A 382 -8.68 12.14 4.65
CA ASN A 382 -8.51 10.95 3.82
C ASN A 382 -8.76 9.66 4.63
N HIS A 383 -8.19 8.52 4.24
CA HIS A 383 -8.39 7.23 4.90
C HIS A 383 -7.51 7.01 6.15
N LEU A 384 -6.58 7.92 6.46
CA LEU A 384 -5.60 7.79 7.53
C LEU A 384 -6.05 8.53 8.77
N VAL A 385 -5.85 7.92 9.95
CA VAL A 385 -5.94 8.58 11.26
C VAL A 385 -4.60 8.39 11.96
N LEU A 386 -3.97 9.49 12.36
CA LEU A 386 -2.69 9.49 13.07
C LEU A 386 -2.90 9.96 14.51
N LEU A 387 -2.60 9.09 15.48
CA LEU A 387 -2.71 9.38 16.90
C LEU A 387 -1.34 9.74 17.48
N ASN A 388 -1.31 10.64 18.44
CA ASN A 388 -0.14 10.90 19.27
C ASN A 388 -0.35 10.35 20.68
N VAL A 389 0.07 9.11 20.90
CA VAL A 389 -0.03 8.45 22.22
C VAL A 389 1.06 8.90 23.19
N GLY A 390 2.08 9.61 22.73
CA GLY A 390 3.06 10.30 23.58
C GLY A 390 2.43 11.28 24.54
N LYS A 391 1.31 11.91 24.14
CA LYS A 391 0.50 12.80 25.02
C LYS A 391 -0.14 12.07 26.20
N LEU A 392 -0.27 10.74 26.14
CA LEU A 392 -0.74 9.86 27.21
C LEU A 392 0.42 9.28 28.04
N GLY A 393 1.67 9.68 27.76
CA GLY A 393 2.85 9.12 28.41
C GLY A 393 3.23 7.71 27.94
N LEU A 394 2.74 7.30 26.77
CA LEU A 394 2.98 6.01 26.16
C LEU A 394 3.93 6.14 24.95
N THR A 395 4.59 5.05 24.59
CA THR A 395 5.21 4.92 23.29
C THR A 395 4.26 4.25 22.31
N GLY A 396 4.44 4.50 21.00
CA GLY A 396 3.70 3.80 19.96
C GLY A 396 3.89 2.29 20.03
N ARG A 397 5.08 1.82 20.45
CA ARG A 397 5.38 0.40 20.63
C ARG A 397 4.53 -0.25 21.72
N GLN A 398 4.35 0.42 22.86
CA GLN A 398 3.49 -0.07 23.94
C GLN A 398 2.03 -0.13 23.51
N ALA A 399 1.54 0.96 22.92
CA ALA A 399 0.15 1.08 22.48
C ALA A 399 -0.18 0.08 21.36
N GLU A 400 0.68 -0.07 20.34
CA GLU A 400 0.51 -1.08 19.27
C GLU A 400 0.43 -2.49 19.86
N SER A 401 1.35 -2.84 20.77
CA SER A 401 1.41 -4.17 21.35
C SER A 401 0.16 -4.50 22.18
N ALA A 402 -0.32 -3.56 22.99
CA ALA A 402 -1.53 -3.74 23.78
C ALA A 402 -2.79 -3.87 22.93
N LEU A 403 -2.94 -3.04 21.90
CA LEU A 403 -4.06 -3.11 20.97
C LEU A 403 -4.07 -4.43 20.19
N ARG A 404 -2.89 -4.92 19.76
CA ARG A 404 -2.76 -6.21 19.09
C ARG A 404 -3.18 -7.39 19.99
N GLU A 405 -2.81 -7.38 21.28
CA GLU A 405 -3.28 -8.38 22.25
C GLU A 405 -4.81 -8.34 22.45
N CYS A 406 -5.44 -7.20 22.14
CA CYS A 406 -6.88 -7.02 22.16
C CYS A 406 -7.54 -7.23 20.79
N SER A 407 -6.90 -7.94 19.85
CA SER A 407 -7.39 -8.24 18.50
C SER A 407 -7.60 -7.01 17.60
N LEU A 408 -6.87 -5.92 17.80
CA LEU A 408 -6.84 -4.76 16.90
C LEU A 408 -5.46 -4.66 16.23
N THR A 409 -5.43 -4.79 14.91
CA THR A 409 -4.18 -4.72 14.13
C THR A 409 -4.04 -3.35 13.49
N LEU A 410 -3.05 -2.60 13.95
CA LEU A 410 -2.64 -1.29 13.44
C LEU A 410 -1.12 -1.18 13.56
N ASN A 411 -0.51 -0.08 13.16
CA ASN A 411 0.95 0.05 13.32
C ASN A 411 1.36 1.28 14.11
N ARG A 412 2.43 1.13 14.90
CA ARG A 412 3.14 2.28 15.45
C ARG A 412 3.73 3.12 14.30
N ASN A 413 3.74 4.41 14.48
CA ASN A 413 4.22 5.37 13.49
C ASN A 413 4.88 6.55 14.18
N THR A 414 5.89 7.13 13.56
CA THR A 414 6.40 8.43 14.00
C THR A 414 5.33 9.50 13.81
N VAL A 415 5.30 10.47 14.70
CA VAL A 415 4.58 11.73 14.50
C VAL A 415 5.57 12.81 14.05
N PRO A 416 5.12 13.88 13.41
CA PRO A 416 6.02 14.98 13.07
C PRO A 416 6.84 15.44 14.28
N TYR A 417 8.16 15.58 14.09
CA TYR A 417 9.12 15.96 15.14
C TYR A 417 9.18 14.98 16.32
N ASP A 418 8.99 13.69 16.09
CA ASP A 418 8.96 12.64 17.10
C ASP A 418 10.33 12.52 17.83
N GLU A 419 10.30 12.64 19.17
CA GLU A 419 11.48 12.54 20.02
C GLU A 419 11.88 11.08 20.34
N ASN A 420 10.97 10.11 20.16
CA ASN A 420 11.22 8.70 20.49
C ASN A 420 11.92 7.90 19.38
N GLY A 421 12.08 8.49 18.19
CA GLY A 421 12.70 7.84 17.05
C GLY A 421 11.87 6.66 16.48
N PRO A 422 12.32 6.05 15.36
CA PRO A 422 11.51 5.11 14.58
C PRO A 422 11.26 3.76 15.28
N TRP A 423 12.04 3.38 16.29
CA TRP A 423 11.90 2.10 16.98
C TRP A 423 10.78 2.07 18.02
N TYR A 424 10.63 3.14 18.78
CA TYR A 424 9.59 3.26 19.81
C TYR A 424 8.39 4.06 19.37
N THR A 425 8.60 5.14 18.64
CA THR A 425 7.64 6.12 18.14
C THR A 425 6.76 6.74 19.23
N SER A 426 6.07 7.83 18.88
CA SER A 426 5.07 8.45 19.76
C SER A 426 3.65 8.32 19.21
N GLY A 427 3.50 7.71 18.03
CA GLY A 427 2.22 7.64 17.35
C GLY A 427 1.75 6.25 16.99
N LEU A 428 0.47 6.21 16.60
CA LEU A 428 -0.19 5.09 15.96
C LEU A 428 -0.82 5.56 14.66
N ARG A 429 -0.68 4.77 13.59
CA ARG A 429 -1.36 5.01 12.32
C ARG A 429 -2.47 3.98 12.14
N LEU A 430 -3.67 4.48 11.84
CA LEU A 430 -4.85 3.68 11.54
C LEU A 430 -5.35 4.02 10.13
N GLY A 431 -6.09 3.10 9.53
CA GLY A 431 -6.79 3.30 8.27
C GLY A 431 -8.11 2.55 8.25
N THR A 432 -9.07 3.06 7.49
CA THR A 432 -10.44 2.55 7.47
C THR A 432 -10.77 1.75 6.21
N ALA A 433 -9.85 1.60 5.27
CA ALA A 433 -10.12 0.95 3.97
C ALA A 433 -10.59 -0.51 4.13
N ALA A 434 -9.88 -1.33 4.91
CA ALA A 434 -10.23 -2.73 5.14
C ALA A 434 -11.58 -2.89 5.86
N ALA A 435 -11.82 -2.12 6.93
CA ALA A 435 -13.09 -2.12 7.65
C ALA A 435 -14.26 -1.69 6.75
N THR A 436 -14.05 -0.67 5.89
CA THR A 436 -15.06 -0.23 4.91
C THR A 436 -15.33 -1.30 3.85
N THR A 437 -14.32 -2.05 3.42
CA THR A 437 -14.49 -3.19 2.50
C THR A 437 -15.39 -4.27 3.09
N LEU A 438 -15.31 -4.50 4.41
CA LEU A 438 -16.19 -5.43 5.11
C LEU A 438 -17.63 -4.91 5.28
N GLY A 439 -17.90 -3.65 4.94
CA GLY A 439 -19.23 -3.03 5.06
C GLY A 439 -19.45 -2.26 6.36
N MET A 440 -18.44 -2.09 7.20
CA MET A 440 -18.53 -1.28 8.43
C MET A 440 -18.82 0.19 8.10
N GLY A 441 -19.62 0.84 8.94
CA GLY A 441 -20.02 2.24 8.81
C GLY A 441 -19.64 3.07 10.03
N LYS A 442 -20.26 4.26 10.13
CA LYS A 442 -19.99 5.22 11.23
C LYS A 442 -20.26 4.67 12.61
N GLU A 443 -21.28 3.82 12.77
CA GLU A 443 -21.62 3.20 14.05
C GLU A 443 -20.48 2.29 14.56
N GLU A 444 -19.91 1.48 13.68
CA GLU A 444 -18.77 0.63 14.01
C GLU A 444 -17.53 1.48 14.31
N MET A 445 -17.32 2.60 13.61
CA MET A 445 -16.20 3.52 13.89
C MET A 445 -16.30 4.11 15.30
N VAL A 446 -17.51 4.41 15.80
CA VAL A 446 -17.73 4.85 17.19
C VAL A 446 -17.35 3.73 18.16
N GLN A 447 -17.82 2.49 17.91
CA GLN A 447 -17.50 1.34 18.77
C GLN A 447 -16.00 1.03 18.78
N ILE A 448 -15.34 1.12 17.63
CA ILE A 448 -13.88 0.94 17.49
C ILE A 448 -13.14 2.01 18.29
N ALA A 449 -13.58 3.27 18.24
CA ALA A 449 -13.00 4.36 19.02
C ALA A 449 -13.15 4.12 20.53
N ASP A 450 -14.30 3.59 20.99
CA ASP A 450 -14.52 3.20 22.39
C ASP A 450 -13.51 2.16 22.86
N ILE A 451 -13.31 1.10 22.07
CA ILE A 451 -12.38 0.03 22.38
C ILE A 451 -10.94 0.57 22.45
N ILE A 452 -10.51 1.31 21.43
CA ILE A 452 -9.16 1.89 21.35
C ILE A 452 -8.90 2.82 22.55
N ALA A 453 -9.80 3.76 22.81
CA ALA A 453 -9.65 4.72 23.90
C ALA A 453 -9.59 4.01 25.26
N ASN A 454 -10.51 3.06 25.51
CA ASN A 454 -10.50 2.29 26.75
C ASN A 454 -9.17 1.58 26.99
N ILE A 455 -8.59 0.93 25.97
CA ILE A 455 -7.28 0.28 26.09
C ILE A 455 -6.18 1.31 26.35
N LEU A 456 -6.10 2.39 25.56
CA LEU A 456 -5.04 3.39 25.66
C LEU A 456 -5.00 4.10 27.03
N PHE A 457 -6.15 4.33 27.66
CA PHE A 457 -6.22 4.95 28.99
C PHE A 457 -5.97 3.97 30.13
N LYS A 458 -5.99 2.66 29.90
CA LYS A 458 -5.84 1.64 30.94
C LYS A 458 -4.46 0.97 30.93
N ILE A 459 -3.73 1.02 29.80
CA ILE A 459 -2.34 0.53 29.78
C ILE A 459 -1.42 1.46 30.55
N GLN A 460 -0.43 0.87 31.22
CA GLN A 460 0.61 1.59 31.97
C GLN A 460 2.00 1.11 31.53
N PRO A 461 2.98 1.99 31.35
CA PRO A 461 4.37 1.57 31.14
C PRO A 461 4.83 0.72 32.32
N ALA A 462 5.36 -0.48 32.06
CA ALA A 462 5.94 -1.32 33.08
C ALA A 462 7.27 -0.73 33.60
N ALA A 463 7.70 -1.12 34.79
CA ALA A 463 9.02 -0.77 35.30
C ALA A 463 10.11 -1.43 34.42
N ASP A 464 11.18 -0.71 34.14
CA ASP A 464 12.36 -1.24 33.51
C ASP A 464 13.26 -1.90 34.55
N ALA A 465 13.51 -3.21 34.40
CA ALA A 465 14.26 -4.00 35.38
C ALA A 465 15.74 -3.56 35.54
N LYS A 466 16.29 -2.84 34.54
CA LYS A 466 17.70 -2.43 34.57
C LYS A 466 17.89 -1.02 35.15
N THR A 467 16.95 -0.12 34.85
CA THR A 467 17.09 1.29 35.20
C THR A 467 16.18 1.73 36.35
N GLY A 468 15.18 0.92 36.73
CA GLY A 468 14.13 1.26 37.67
C GLY A 468 13.13 2.31 37.17
N GLY A 469 13.35 2.85 35.96
CA GLY A 469 12.47 3.82 35.31
C GLY A 469 11.31 3.17 34.56
N LYS A 470 10.56 3.98 33.79
CA LYS A 470 9.49 3.50 32.90
C LYS A 470 10.09 2.84 31.66
N SER A 471 9.67 1.61 31.35
CA SER A 471 10.04 0.93 30.10
C SER A 471 9.45 1.63 28.89
N LYS A 472 10.20 1.78 27.80
CA LYS A 472 9.69 2.25 26.49
C LYS A 472 9.05 1.14 25.66
N ALA A 473 9.14 -0.12 26.08
CA ALA A 473 8.65 -1.28 25.31
C ALA A 473 7.60 -2.09 26.05
N LYS A 474 7.79 -2.30 27.37
CA LYS A 474 6.91 -3.13 28.20
C LYS A 474 5.79 -2.29 28.82
N TYR A 475 4.65 -2.90 29.01
CA TYR A 475 3.45 -2.31 29.61
C TYR A 475 2.73 -3.35 30.47
N THR A 476 1.76 -2.89 31.23
CA THR A 476 0.78 -3.72 31.94
C THR A 476 -0.63 -3.36 31.45
N LEU A 477 -1.47 -4.36 31.26
CA LEU A 477 -2.88 -4.24 30.93
C LEU A 477 -3.64 -5.25 31.78
N ASP A 478 -4.76 -4.82 32.39
CA ASP A 478 -5.62 -5.71 33.14
C ASP A 478 -6.27 -6.76 32.25
N GLU A 479 -6.25 -8.03 32.66
CA GLU A 479 -6.81 -9.14 31.87
C GLU A 479 -8.32 -9.00 31.64
N SER A 480 -9.05 -8.33 32.55
CA SER A 480 -10.49 -8.05 32.39
C SER A 480 -10.74 -7.07 31.23
N ILE A 481 -9.89 -6.03 31.10
CA ILE A 481 -9.96 -5.06 30.00
C ILE A 481 -9.63 -5.73 28.67
N LYS A 482 -8.61 -6.60 28.66
CA LYS A 482 -8.24 -7.38 27.48
C LYS A 482 -9.38 -8.29 27.04
N ALA A 483 -9.95 -9.07 27.96
CA ALA A 483 -11.06 -9.99 27.66
C ALA A 483 -12.31 -9.25 27.13
N ASP A 484 -12.71 -8.14 27.76
CA ASP A 484 -13.83 -7.30 27.32
C ASP A 484 -13.59 -6.75 25.91
N SER A 485 -12.37 -6.23 25.66
CA SER A 485 -12.00 -5.68 24.36
C SER A 485 -12.02 -6.73 23.25
N VAL A 486 -11.44 -7.91 23.49
CA VAL A 486 -11.47 -9.05 22.56
C VAL A 486 -12.91 -9.47 22.28
N GLN A 487 -13.77 -9.53 23.28
CA GLN A 487 -15.19 -9.87 23.11
C GLN A 487 -15.92 -8.85 22.23
N LYS A 488 -15.70 -7.55 22.44
CA LYS A 488 -16.31 -6.48 21.62
C LYS A 488 -15.83 -6.54 20.18
N VAL A 489 -14.53 -6.75 19.95
CA VAL A 489 -13.99 -6.95 18.59
C VAL A 489 -14.64 -8.15 17.92
N ARG A 490 -14.77 -9.29 18.60
CA ARG A 490 -15.45 -10.48 18.05
C ARG A 490 -16.90 -10.20 17.71
N GLN A 491 -17.62 -9.41 18.50
CA GLN A 491 -19.02 -9.05 18.23
C GLN A 491 -19.14 -8.20 16.95
N ILE A 492 -18.21 -7.27 16.72
CA ILE A 492 -18.16 -6.50 15.48
C ILE A 492 -17.85 -7.42 14.30
N LEU A 493 -16.77 -8.18 14.36
CA LEU A 493 -16.32 -9.05 13.27
C LEU A 493 -17.31 -10.19 12.96
N GLY A 494 -18.11 -10.63 13.94
CA GLY A 494 -19.17 -11.59 13.71
C GLY A 494 -20.31 -11.08 12.84
N LYS A 495 -20.48 -9.75 12.72
CA LYS A 495 -21.45 -9.14 11.80
C LYS A 495 -20.86 -8.83 10.42
N PHE A 496 -19.54 -8.67 10.32
CA PHE A 496 -18.81 -8.25 9.13
C PHE A 496 -17.72 -9.26 8.77
N VAL A 497 -18.17 -10.47 8.39
CA VAL A 497 -17.28 -11.60 8.13
C VAL A 497 -16.55 -11.43 6.79
N LEU A 498 -15.23 -11.54 6.79
CA LEU A 498 -14.43 -11.55 5.57
C LEU A 498 -14.68 -12.86 4.79
N TYR A 499 -14.99 -12.76 3.50
CA TYR A 499 -15.26 -13.91 2.62
C TYR A 499 -16.24 -14.90 3.24
N PRO A 500 -17.48 -14.48 3.55
CA PRO A 500 -18.46 -15.30 4.27
C PRO A 500 -18.81 -16.60 3.54
N GLU A 501 -18.52 -16.68 2.24
CA GLU A 501 -18.71 -17.85 1.38
C GLU A 501 -17.82 -19.03 1.79
N ILE A 502 -16.69 -18.77 2.47
CA ILE A 502 -15.76 -19.81 2.92
C ILE A 502 -16.14 -20.27 4.32
N ASP A 503 -16.60 -21.50 4.42
CA ASP A 503 -16.80 -22.19 5.70
C ASP A 503 -15.47 -22.70 6.27
N LEU A 504 -14.88 -21.95 7.21
CA LEU A 504 -13.65 -22.36 7.88
C LEU A 504 -13.80 -23.63 8.73
N SER A 505 -15.01 -23.94 9.21
CA SER A 505 -15.25 -25.14 10.03
C SER A 505 -14.97 -26.43 9.25
N PHE A 506 -15.15 -26.38 7.93
CA PHE A 506 -14.82 -27.50 7.04
C PHE A 506 -13.36 -27.94 7.16
N PHE A 507 -12.43 -27.00 7.40
CA PHE A 507 -11.00 -27.28 7.47
C PHE A 507 -10.52 -27.80 8.82
N ASN A 508 -11.32 -27.68 9.89
CA ASN A 508 -10.92 -28.08 11.24
C ASN A 508 -10.51 -29.56 11.33
N LYS A 509 -11.19 -30.44 10.59
CA LYS A 509 -10.86 -31.88 10.58
C LYS A 509 -9.52 -32.22 9.92
N TYR A 510 -8.95 -31.29 9.13
CA TYR A 510 -7.69 -31.51 8.41
C TYR A 510 -6.49 -30.85 9.08
N PHE A 511 -6.72 -29.71 9.76
CA PHE A 511 -5.65 -28.85 10.28
C PHE A 511 -5.74 -28.58 11.79
N ALA A 512 -6.60 -29.29 12.50
CA ALA A 512 -6.72 -29.22 13.97
C ALA A 512 -5.41 -29.62 14.68
#